data_400d57f08b4850825b0e308099de8994
#
_entry.id   400d57f08b4850825b0e308099de8994
#
_cell.length_a   1.000
_cell.length_b   1.000
_cell.length_c   1.000
_cell.angle_alpha   90.00
_cell.angle_beta   90.00
_cell.angle_gamma   90.00
#
_symmetry.space_group_name_H-M   'P 1'
#
loop_
_entity.id
_entity.type
_entity.pdbx_description
1 polymer ?
#
loop_
_entity_poly.entity_id
_entity_poly.type
_entity_poly.pdbx_seq_one_letter_code
_entity_poly.pdbx_strand_id
1 'polypeptide(L)'
;LSRRAAQVKCMENYLSRLAPGDIIPARVTHLEPFGCFVDIGCGIPSLIPIDMISVSRITHPQDRFHVGQNIYAVVKSIDSGRICLTHKELLGTWEENASLFEPGETVAGIVRSIEDYGIFVELTPNLAGLAELRQDVRVNSCASVYIKAIIPEQMKIKLIIVSTSDNAYCDNELKYFKTSGHIDSWVYS
;
A
#
# COMPACT_ATOMS: atom_id res chain seq x y z
N LEU A 1 -2.17 -24.09 -33.07
CA LEU A 1 -1.32 -23.24 -32.21
C LEU A 1 -1.54 -23.57 -30.76
N SER A 2 -0.47 -23.95 -30.10
CA SER A 2 -0.55 -24.27 -28.68
C SER A 2 -0.79 -23.01 -27.84
N ARG A 3 -1.50 -23.15 -26.71
CA ARG A 3 -1.67 -22.07 -25.73
C ARG A 3 -0.34 -21.44 -25.31
N ARG A 4 0.70 -22.26 -25.26
CA ARG A 4 2.05 -21.85 -24.87
C ARG A 4 2.68 -20.88 -25.88
N ALA A 5 2.53 -21.14 -27.18
CA ALA A 5 3.06 -20.26 -28.22
C ALA A 5 2.32 -18.92 -28.26
N ALA A 6 0.99 -18.92 -28.09
CA ALA A 6 0.20 -17.69 -28.02
C ALA A 6 0.54 -16.87 -26.77
N GLN A 7 0.79 -17.55 -25.64
CA GLN A 7 1.20 -16.90 -24.39
C GLN A 7 2.58 -16.26 -24.50
N VAL A 8 3.56 -16.97 -25.08
CA VAL A 8 4.92 -16.43 -25.27
C VAL A 8 4.88 -15.20 -26.18
N LYS A 9 4.12 -15.25 -27.27
CA LYS A 9 3.98 -14.11 -28.18
C LYS A 9 3.31 -12.91 -27.52
N CYS A 10 2.28 -13.14 -26.71
CA CYS A 10 1.63 -12.11 -25.90
C CYS A 10 2.61 -11.49 -24.91
N MET A 11 3.41 -12.31 -24.22
CA MET A 11 4.43 -11.86 -23.28
C MET A 11 5.49 -10.98 -23.95
N GLU A 12 6.03 -11.40 -25.10
CA GLU A 12 7.04 -10.63 -25.84
C GLU A 12 6.51 -9.27 -26.26
N ASN A 13 5.30 -9.22 -26.83
CA ASN A 13 4.67 -7.97 -27.24
C ASN A 13 4.37 -7.07 -26.06
N TYR A 14 3.93 -7.63 -24.96
CA TYR A 14 3.59 -6.87 -23.74
C TYR A 14 4.84 -6.31 -23.07
N LEU A 15 5.86 -7.15 -22.88
CA LEU A 15 7.12 -6.77 -22.24
C LEU A 15 7.89 -5.72 -23.05
N SER A 16 7.82 -5.77 -24.38
CA SER A 16 8.51 -4.80 -25.23
C SER A 16 7.95 -3.38 -25.10
N ARG A 17 6.72 -3.24 -24.60
CA ARG A 17 6.04 -1.96 -24.41
C ARG A 17 6.17 -1.39 -23.02
N LEU A 18 6.60 -2.21 -22.05
CA LEU A 18 6.73 -1.79 -20.65
C LEU A 18 8.10 -1.16 -20.40
N ALA A 19 8.10 -0.06 -19.67
CA ALA A 19 9.30 0.59 -19.18
C ALA A 19 9.19 0.78 -17.66
N PRO A 20 10.31 0.75 -16.90
CA PRO A 20 10.27 1.06 -15.48
C PRO A 20 9.61 2.42 -15.23
N GLY A 21 8.66 2.44 -14.30
CA GLY A 21 7.86 3.62 -14.01
C GLY A 21 6.45 3.60 -14.61
N ASP A 22 6.15 2.69 -15.53
CA ASP A 22 4.83 2.58 -16.13
C ASP A 22 3.81 2.03 -15.12
N ILE A 23 2.63 2.64 -15.12
CA ILE A 23 1.50 2.20 -14.31
C ILE A 23 0.65 1.22 -15.11
N ILE A 24 0.47 0.03 -14.58
CA ILE A 24 -0.25 -1.05 -15.26
C ILE A 24 -1.33 -1.64 -14.35
N PRO A 25 -2.44 -2.13 -14.91
CA PRO A 25 -3.41 -2.91 -14.14
C PRO A 25 -2.85 -4.30 -13.83
N ALA A 26 -3.22 -4.83 -12.68
CA ALA A 26 -2.81 -6.16 -12.23
C ALA A 26 -3.92 -6.82 -11.45
N ARG A 27 -3.88 -8.14 -11.37
CA ARG A 27 -4.84 -8.93 -10.60
C ARG A 27 -4.10 -9.78 -9.59
N VAL A 28 -4.50 -9.70 -8.33
CA VAL A 28 -3.90 -10.49 -7.25
C VAL A 28 -4.25 -11.98 -7.45
N THR A 29 -3.22 -12.82 -7.56
CA THR A 29 -3.38 -14.25 -7.75
C THR A 29 -3.01 -15.04 -6.51
N HIS A 30 -2.03 -14.57 -5.74
CA HIS A 30 -1.52 -15.29 -4.58
C HIS A 30 -0.91 -14.34 -3.56
N LEU A 31 -1.08 -14.63 -2.28
CA LEU A 31 -0.55 -13.85 -1.17
C LEU A 31 0.40 -14.69 -0.34
N GLU A 32 1.63 -14.20 -0.17
CA GLU A 32 2.68 -14.83 0.62
C GLU A 32 3.22 -13.87 1.68
N PRO A 33 3.82 -14.37 2.77
CA PRO A 33 4.35 -13.48 3.82
C PRO A 33 5.39 -12.46 3.33
N PHE A 34 6.08 -12.76 2.23
CA PHE A 34 7.11 -11.88 1.66
C PHE A 34 6.59 -10.94 0.57
N GLY A 35 5.37 -11.12 0.11
CA GLY A 35 4.81 -10.28 -0.94
C GLY A 35 3.56 -10.84 -1.59
N CYS A 36 3.14 -10.16 -2.64
CA CYS A 36 1.93 -10.47 -3.38
C CYS A 36 2.29 -10.84 -4.82
N PHE A 37 1.78 -11.98 -5.29
CA PHE A 37 1.87 -12.36 -6.70
C PHE A 37 0.65 -11.83 -7.45
N VAL A 38 0.91 -11.24 -8.59
CA VAL A 38 -0.13 -10.65 -9.45
C VAL A 38 0.05 -11.09 -10.89
N ASP A 39 -1.04 -11.14 -11.62
CA ASP A 39 -1.04 -11.33 -13.07
C ASP A 39 -1.21 -9.95 -13.73
N ILE A 40 -0.22 -9.57 -14.53
CA ILE A 40 -0.23 -8.28 -15.24
C ILE A 40 -0.80 -8.37 -16.65
N GLY A 41 -1.26 -9.54 -17.04
CA GLY A 41 -1.78 -9.86 -18.37
C GLY A 41 -0.97 -10.96 -19.03
N CYS A 42 -1.55 -11.63 -19.99
CA CYS A 42 -0.93 -12.76 -20.72
C CYS A 42 -0.47 -13.91 -19.82
N GLY A 43 -0.99 -14.01 -18.60
CA GLY A 43 -0.56 -15.02 -17.63
C GLY A 43 0.85 -14.82 -17.09
N ILE A 44 1.38 -13.59 -17.13
CA ILE A 44 2.71 -13.27 -16.64
C ILE A 44 2.66 -13.06 -15.11
N PRO A 45 3.28 -13.95 -14.31
CA PRO A 45 3.34 -13.75 -12.88
C PRO A 45 4.37 -12.68 -12.53
N SER A 46 4.00 -11.78 -11.65
CA SER A 46 4.89 -10.72 -11.16
C SER A 46 4.76 -10.60 -9.64
N LEU A 47 5.79 -10.09 -9.01
CA LEU A 47 5.85 -9.97 -7.55
C LEU A 47 5.85 -8.50 -7.14
N ILE A 48 5.00 -8.19 -6.15
CA ILE A 48 5.07 -6.95 -5.39
C ILE A 48 5.61 -7.33 -4.00
N PRO A 49 6.87 -6.99 -3.67
CA PRO A 49 7.41 -7.26 -2.33
C PRO A 49 6.58 -6.58 -1.24
N ILE A 50 6.53 -7.16 -0.05
CA ILE A 50 5.69 -6.65 1.05
C ILE A 50 6.02 -5.21 1.44
N ASP A 51 7.27 -4.82 1.36
CA ASP A 51 7.73 -3.46 1.64
C ASP A 51 7.38 -2.46 0.54
N MET A 52 6.95 -2.94 -0.62
CA MET A 52 6.53 -2.11 -1.76
C MET A 52 5.01 -1.99 -1.89
N ILE A 53 4.25 -2.63 -1.02
CA ILE A 53 2.78 -2.58 -1.05
C ILE A 53 2.27 -1.25 -0.50
N SER A 54 2.81 -0.81 0.63
CA SER A 54 2.46 0.47 1.24
C SER A 54 3.61 0.99 2.11
N VAL A 55 3.60 2.28 2.40
CA VAL A 55 4.59 2.90 3.29
C VAL A 55 4.39 2.43 4.73
N SER A 56 3.15 2.31 5.18
CA SER A 56 2.84 1.75 6.48
C SER A 56 3.14 0.26 6.51
N ARG A 57 3.80 -0.20 7.56
CA ARG A 57 4.17 -1.61 7.71
C ARG A 57 2.93 -2.48 7.87
N ILE A 58 2.92 -3.59 7.16
CA ILE A 58 1.92 -4.65 7.28
C ILE A 58 2.63 -5.96 7.59
N THR A 59 1.97 -6.85 8.32
CA THR A 59 2.55 -8.14 8.69
C THR A 59 2.38 -9.19 7.60
N HIS A 60 1.35 -9.04 6.78
CA HIS A 60 1.04 -9.94 5.68
C HIS A 60 0.30 -9.17 4.58
N PRO A 61 0.51 -9.50 3.29
CA PRO A 61 -0.20 -8.85 2.19
C PRO A 61 -1.73 -8.93 2.27
N GLN A 62 -2.28 -9.92 2.96
CA GLN A 62 -3.73 -10.02 3.19
C GLN A 62 -4.32 -8.85 3.99
N ASP A 63 -3.48 -8.08 4.66
CA ASP A 63 -3.90 -6.85 5.35
C ASP A 63 -4.27 -5.74 4.36
N ARG A 64 -3.84 -5.85 3.10
CA ARG A 64 -4.10 -4.88 2.02
C ARG A 64 -4.90 -5.44 0.86
N PHE A 65 -4.62 -6.68 0.49
CA PHE A 65 -5.14 -7.30 -0.73
C PHE A 65 -5.87 -8.60 -0.41
N HIS A 66 -6.72 -9.00 -1.34
CA HIS A 66 -7.29 -10.34 -1.35
C HIS A 66 -7.14 -10.95 -2.74
N VAL A 67 -7.12 -12.27 -2.80
CA VAL A 67 -6.98 -13.01 -4.07
C VAL A 67 -8.16 -12.69 -4.99
N GLY A 68 -7.86 -12.39 -6.25
CA GLY A 68 -8.85 -12.00 -7.24
C GLY A 68 -9.10 -10.50 -7.33
N GLN A 69 -8.50 -9.70 -6.44
CA GLN A 69 -8.65 -8.25 -6.47
C GLN A 69 -7.93 -7.64 -7.66
N ASN A 70 -8.58 -6.68 -8.31
CA ASN A 70 -7.95 -5.88 -9.36
C ASN A 70 -7.27 -4.68 -8.71
N ILE A 71 -5.99 -4.50 -9.04
CA ILE A 71 -5.17 -3.40 -8.51
C ILE A 71 -4.40 -2.74 -9.64
N TYR A 72 -3.77 -1.62 -9.33
CA TYR A 72 -2.76 -0.99 -10.19
C TYR A 72 -1.39 -1.20 -9.57
N ALA A 73 -0.37 -1.24 -10.41
CA ALA A 73 1.01 -1.37 -9.96
C ALA A 73 1.94 -0.58 -10.87
N VAL A 74 3.12 -0.25 -10.38
CA VAL A 74 4.16 0.43 -11.13
C VAL A 74 5.27 -0.56 -11.43
N VAL A 75 5.75 -0.57 -12.67
CA VAL A 75 6.90 -1.38 -13.07
C VAL A 75 8.15 -0.79 -12.43
N LYS A 76 8.77 -1.53 -11.53
CA LYS A 76 10.01 -1.12 -10.86
C LYS A 76 11.23 -1.49 -11.69
N SER A 77 11.26 -2.74 -12.14
CA SER A 77 12.35 -3.25 -12.95
C SER A 77 11.90 -4.43 -13.80
N ILE A 78 12.57 -4.58 -14.93
CA ILE A 78 12.38 -5.73 -15.83
C ILE A 78 13.76 -6.36 -16.00
N ASP A 79 13.93 -7.58 -15.54
CA ASP A 79 15.20 -8.30 -15.60
C ASP A 79 14.98 -9.75 -16.04
N SER A 80 15.59 -10.11 -17.16
CA SER A 80 15.58 -11.48 -17.72
C SER A 80 14.19 -12.11 -17.79
N GLY A 81 13.17 -11.34 -18.17
CA GLY A 81 11.77 -11.78 -18.25
C GLY A 81 11.05 -11.78 -16.91
N ARG A 82 11.70 -11.36 -15.82
CA ARG A 82 11.08 -11.16 -14.51
C ARG A 82 10.72 -9.71 -14.32
N ILE A 83 9.49 -9.46 -13.90
CA ILE A 83 9.00 -8.11 -13.64
C ILE A 83 8.81 -7.94 -12.15
N CYS A 84 9.51 -6.96 -11.59
CA CYS A 84 9.33 -6.55 -10.21
C CYS A 84 8.45 -5.30 -10.20
N LEU A 85 7.41 -5.32 -9.39
CA LEU A 85 6.43 -4.25 -9.31
C LEU A 85 6.48 -3.57 -7.94
N THR A 86 5.96 -2.35 -7.91
CA THR A 86 5.74 -1.62 -6.67
C THR A 86 4.32 -1.04 -6.69
N HIS A 87 3.76 -0.79 -5.52
CA HIS A 87 2.37 -0.34 -5.38
C HIS A 87 2.24 0.95 -4.57
N LYS A 88 3.11 1.14 -3.59
CA LYS A 88 3.00 2.25 -2.63
C LYS A 88 3.03 3.64 -3.27
N GLU A 89 3.67 3.78 -4.41
CA GLU A 89 3.76 5.05 -5.13
C GLU A 89 2.39 5.55 -5.63
N LEU A 90 1.47 4.62 -5.90
CA LEU A 90 0.13 4.94 -6.39
C LEU A 90 -0.81 5.41 -5.28
N LEU A 91 -0.47 5.17 -4.04
CA LEU A 91 -1.27 5.54 -2.87
C LEU A 91 -1.00 6.98 -2.39
N GLY A 92 -0.18 7.72 -3.13
CA GLY A 92 0.13 9.11 -2.85
C GLY A 92 1.36 9.31 -1.97
N THR A 93 1.89 10.53 -2.00
CA THR A 93 2.99 10.95 -1.13
C THR A 93 2.48 11.16 0.29
N TRP A 94 3.41 11.30 1.24
CA TRP A 94 3.06 11.66 2.62
C TRP A 94 2.28 12.98 2.64
N GLU A 95 2.73 13.97 1.89
CA GLU A 95 2.10 15.29 1.81
C GLU A 95 0.69 15.23 1.22
N GLU A 96 0.50 14.48 0.13
CA GLU A 96 -0.81 14.28 -0.48
C GLU A 96 -1.80 13.63 0.49
N ASN A 97 -1.35 12.60 1.22
CA ASN A 97 -2.17 11.93 2.22
C ASN A 97 -2.43 12.84 3.44
N ALA A 98 -1.41 13.54 3.91
CA ALA A 98 -1.55 14.45 5.05
C ALA A 98 -2.50 15.63 4.76
N SER A 99 -2.59 16.05 3.50
CA SER A 99 -3.50 17.12 3.10
C SER A 99 -4.98 16.77 3.25
N LEU A 100 -5.30 15.48 3.38
CA LEU A 100 -6.67 15.01 3.63
C LEU A 100 -7.12 15.21 5.08
N PHE A 101 -6.21 15.54 5.96
CA PHE A 101 -6.44 15.66 7.40
C PHE A 101 -6.03 17.02 7.92
N GLU A 102 -6.71 17.46 8.99
CA GLU A 102 -6.39 18.72 9.68
C GLU A 102 -6.21 18.46 11.17
N PRO A 103 -5.34 19.22 11.86
CA PRO A 103 -5.26 19.17 13.34
C PRO A 103 -6.62 19.51 13.95
N GLY A 104 -7.02 18.74 14.95
CA GLY A 104 -8.31 18.89 15.60
C GLY A 104 -9.41 17.96 15.08
N GLU A 105 -9.15 17.19 14.03
CA GLU A 105 -10.09 16.18 13.53
C GLU A 105 -9.99 14.89 14.34
N THR A 106 -11.12 14.20 14.46
CA THR A 106 -11.18 12.83 14.97
C THR A 106 -11.50 11.91 13.81
N VAL A 107 -10.62 10.94 13.57
CA VAL A 107 -10.72 10.03 12.42
C VAL A 107 -10.52 8.58 12.88
N ALA A 108 -10.97 7.64 12.04
CA ALA A 108 -10.72 6.24 12.28
C ALA A 108 -9.37 5.81 11.70
N GLY A 109 -8.68 4.95 12.40
CA GLY A 109 -7.41 4.39 11.97
C GLY A 109 -7.27 2.94 12.41
N ILE A 110 -6.21 2.28 11.92
CA ILE A 110 -5.90 0.90 12.28
C ILE A 110 -4.58 0.88 13.04
N VAL A 111 -4.58 0.24 14.20
CA VAL A 111 -3.36 0.04 14.98
C VAL A 111 -2.45 -0.96 14.25
N ARG A 112 -1.27 -0.52 13.83
CA ARG A 112 -0.32 -1.36 13.08
C ARG A 112 0.81 -1.90 13.93
N SER A 113 1.30 -1.13 14.88
CA SER A 113 2.33 -1.62 15.80
C SER A 113 2.25 -0.89 17.14
N ILE A 114 2.68 -1.58 18.18
CA ILE A 114 2.78 -1.03 19.53
C ILE A 114 4.24 -1.12 19.94
N GLU A 115 4.86 0.05 20.10
CA GLU A 115 6.27 0.18 20.47
C GLU A 115 6.41 0.74 21.87
N ASP A 116 7.62 0.68 22.46
CA ASP A 116 7.88 1.18 23.80
C ASP A 116 7.62 2.70 23.96
N TYR A 117 7.75 3.44 22.87
CA TYR A 117 7.59 4.90 22.82
C TYR A 117 6.23 5.37 22.29
N GLY A 118 5.37 4.46 21.86
CA GLY A 118 4.06 4.83 21.32
C GLY A 118 3.41 3.77 20.45
N ILE A 119 2.27 4.14 19.90
CA ILE A 119 1.45 3.26 19.07
C ILE A 119 1.34 3.86 17.66
N PHE A 120 1.73 3.10 16.65
CA PHE A 120 1.54 3.51 15.26
C PHE A 120 0.13 3.18 14.80
N VAL A 121 -0.60 4.21 14.42
CA VAL A 121 -1.97 4.09 13.88
C VAL A 121 -1.96 4.55 12.44
N GLU A 122 -2.42 3.68 11.56
CA GLU A 122 -2.54 3.97 10.14
C GLU A 122 -3.82 4.72 9.84
N LEU A 123 -3.69 5.90 9.24
CA LEU A 123 -4.82 6.70 8.75
C LEU A 123 -5.14 6.40 7.30
N THR A 124 -4.10 6.27 6.47
CA THR A 124 -4.17 5.78 5.09
C THR A 124 -3.01 4.80 4.85
N PRO A 125 -3.03 4.00 3.78
CA PRO A 125 -1.91 3.07 3.50
C PRO A 125 -0.53 3.72 3.44
N ASN A 126 -0.45 5.00 3.08
CA ASN A 126 0.81 5.74 3.03
C ASN A 126 0.96 6.78 4.15
N LEU A 127 0.08 6.77 5.12
CA LEU A 127 0.11 7.74 6.21
C LEU A 127 -0.20 7.07 7.54
N ALA A 128 0.78 7.05 8.44
CA ALA A 128 0.62 6.61 9.80
C ALA A 128 1.04 7.69 10.78
N GLY A 129 0.34 7.79 11.88
CA GLY A 129 0.68 8.70 12.97
C GLY A 129 1.10 7.95 14.23
N LEU A 130 1.73 8.65 15.15
CA LEU A 130 2.17 8.11 16.42
C LEU A 130 1.25 8.61 17.53
N ALA A 131 0.65 7.67 18.26
CA ALA A 131 -0.18 7.92 19.42
C ALA A 131 0.56 7.55 20.71
N GLU A 132 0.13 8.12 21.83
CA GLU A 132 0.67 7.79 23.15
C GLU A 132 0.30 6.35 23.53
N LEU A 133 1.15 5.72 24.35
CA LEU A 133 0.94 4.36 24.83
C LEU A 133 -0.37 4.23 25.61
N ARG A 134 -1.08 3.15 25.35
CA ARG A 134 -2.33 2.82 25.97
C ARG A 134 -2.45 1.30 26.15
N GLN A 135 -2.94 0.84 27.28
CA GLN A 135 -2.95 -0.58 27.63
C GLN A 135 -4.09 -1.38 26.99
N ASP A 136 -5.16 -0.70 26.58
CA ASP A 136 -6.37 -1.32 26.02
C ASP A 136 -6.36 -1.45 24.49
N VAL A 137 -5.19 -1.30 23.87
CA VAL A 137 -5.03 -1.28 22.41
C VAL A 137 -4.41 -2.58 21.92
N ARG A 138 -4.93 -3.11 20.85
CA ARG A 138 -4.40 -4.32 20.17
C ARG A 138 -4.01 -4.01 18.73
N VAL A 139 -2.98 -4.71 18.24
CA VAL A 139 -2.56 -4.64 16.85
C VAL A 139 -3.69 -5.14 15.94
N ASN A 140 -3.90 -4.46 14.83
CA ASN A 140 -4.96 -4.68 13.83
C ASN A 140 -6.38 -4.34 14.33
N SER A 141 -6.51 -3.69 15.46
CA SER A 141 -7.80 -3.16 15.90
C SER A 141 -8.08 -1.79 15.29
N CYS A 142 -9.35 -1.46 15.16
CA CYS A 142 -9.78 -0.12 14.80
C CYS A 142 -9.71 0.82 15.99
N ALA A 143 -9.23 2.02 15.76
CA ALA A 143 -9.16 3.06 16.78
C ALA A 143 -9.72 4.37 16.24
N SER A 144 -10.48 5.07 17.08
CA SER A 144 -10.79 6.47 16.80
C SER A 144 -9.68 7.31 17.40
N VAL A 145 -9.05 8.13 16.57
CA VAL A 145 -7.91 8.94 16.96
C VAL A 145 -8.18 10.41 16.70
N TYR A 146 -7.72 11.23 17.64
CA TYR A 146 -7.74 12.69 17.52
C TYR A 146 -6.38 13.15 16.97
N ILE A 147 -6.39 13.97 15.94
CA ILE A 147 -5.16 14.53 15.36
C ILE A 147 -4.76 15.74 16.19
N LYS A 148 -3.69 15.56 17.00
CA LYS A 148 -3.16 16.61 17.84
C LYS A 148 -2.32 17.61 17.05
N ALA A 149 -1.46 17.11 16.18
CA ALA A 149 -0.58 17.96 15.36
C ALA A 149 -0.13 17.23 14.10
N ILE A 150 0.06 17.97 13.04
CA ILE A 150 0.67 17.49 11.79
C ILE A 150 1.95 18.31 11.60
N ILE A 151 3.09 17.63 11.51
CA ILE A 151 4.42 18.26 11.38
C ILE A 151 5.01 17.86 10.01
N PRO A 152 4.76 18.64 8.95
CA PRO A 152 5.23 18.30 7.60
C PRO A 152 6.75 18.24 7.47
N GLU A 153 7.47 19.09 8.17
CA GLU A 153 8.94 19.15 8.10
C GLU A 153 9.60 17.85 8.59
N GLN A 154 8.92 17.13 9.49
CA GLN A 154 9.40 15.86 10.05
C GLN A 154 8.63 14.66 9.50
N MET A 155 7.64 14.88 8.65
CA MET A 155 6.72 13.85 8.13
C MET A 155 6.09 13.04 9.27
N LYS A 156 5.64 13.75 10.31
CA LYS A 156 5.06 13.14 11.52
C LYS A 156 3.68 13.68 11.80
N ILE A 157 2.83 12.79 12.31
CA ILE A 157 1.50 13.15 12.83
C ILE A 157 1.41 12.64 14.25
N LYS A 158 1.04 13.54 15.16
CA LYS A 158 0.79 13.20 16.56
C LYS A 158 -0.68 12.92 16.77
N LEU A 159 -0.98 11.80 17.36
CA LEU A 159 -2.34 11.32 17.57
C LEU A 159 -2.62 11.06 19.03
N ILE A 160 -3.90 11.10 19.39
CA ILE A 160 -4.41 10.65 20.68
C ILE A 160 -5.52 9.64 20.41
N ILE A 161 -5.39 8.43 20.96
CA ILE A 161 -6.43 7.42 20.82
C ILE A 161 -7.59 7.76 21.75
N VAL A 162 -8.75 7.99 21.16
CA VAL A 162 -9.97 8.33 21.89
C VAL A 162 -10.71 7.07 22.33
N SER A 163 -10.86 6.12 21.41
CA SER A 163 -11.52 4.85 21.66
C SER A 163 -11.00 3.77 20.74
N THR A 164 -11.17 2.52 21.15
CA THR A 164 -10.80 1.35 20.34
C THR A 164 -12.01 0.44 20.17
N SER A 165 -12.07 -0.26 19.04
CA SER A 165 -13.13 -1.22 18.75
C SER A 165 -12.54 -2.43 18.02
N ASP A 166 -12.76 -3.60 18.57
CA ASP A 166 -12.35 -4.86 17.93
C ASP A 166 -13.25 -5.24 16.76
N ASN A 167 -14.47 -4.69 16.71
CA ASN A 167 -15.50 -5.05 15.75
C ASN A 167 -15.86 -3.94 14.75
N ALA A 168 -15.18 -2.79 14.82
CA ALA A 168 -15.44 -1.73 13.86
C ALA A 168 -14.88 -2.09 12.50
N TYR A 169 -15.72 -1.99 11.50
CA TYR A 169 -15.29 -2.10 10.11
C TYR A 169 -14.49 -0.86 9.77
N CYS A 170 -13.18 -0.96 9.81
CA CYS A 170 -12.34 0.06 9.21
C CYS A 170 -12.30 -0.19 7.72
N ASP A 171 -13.07 0.57 7.00
CA ASP A 171 -13.09 0.51 5.55
C ASP A 171 -11.77 1.07 5.01
N ASN A 172 -10.88 0.17 4.65
CA ASN A 172 -9.58 0.48 4.05
C ASN A 172 -9.65 0.38 2.53
N GLU A 173 -10.55 1.11 1.93
CA GLU A 173 -10.52 1.22 0.47
C GLU A 173 -9.18 1.77 0.01
N LEU A 174 -8.59 1.08 -0.94
CA LEU A 174 -7.38 1.55 -1.62
C LEU A 174 -7.76 2.75 -2.49
N LYS A 175 -7.27 3.92 -2.11
CA LYS A 175 -7.47 5.14 -2.90
C LYS A 175 -6.20 5.42 -3.68
N TYR A 176 -6.30 5.27 -4.99
CA TYR A 176 -5.19 5.57 -5.88
C TYR A 176 -5.20 7.05 -6.24
N PHE A 177 -4.09 7.72 -6.00
CA PHE A 177 -3.87 9.10 -6.47
C PHE A 177 -3.47 9.12 -7.94
N LYS A 178 -2.94 8.00 -8.43
CA LYS A 178 -2.50 7.88 -9.81
C LYS A 178 -2.84 6.49 -10.35
N THR A 179 -3.53 6.39 -11.47
CA THR A 179 -3.97 5.11 -12.06
C THR A 179 -3.50 4.92 -13.48
N SER A 180 -2.80 5.90 -14.06
CA SER A 180 -2.30 5.83 -15.42
C SER A 180 -1.07 6.72 -15.60
N GLY A 181 -0.32 6.47 -16.67
CA GLY A 181 0.85 7.26 -17.04
C GLY A 181 2.17 6.64 -16.60
N HIS A 182 3.13 7.50 -16.31
CA HIS A 182 4.50 7.10 -15.99
C HIS A 182 4.98 7.88 -14.76
N ILE A 183 5.78 7.23 -13.92
CA ILE A 183 6.41 7.84 -12.75
C ILE A 183 7.91 7.87 -12.99
N ASP A 184 8.46 9.06 -13.21
CA ASP A 184 9.90 9.23 -13.47
C ASP A 184 10.73 9.20 -12.19
N SER A 185 10.18 9.71 -11.09
CA SER A 185 10.89 9.77 -9.83
C SER A 185 9.94 9.69 -8.66
N TRP A 186 10.42 9.20 -7.53
CA TRP A 186 9.67 9.08 -6.30
C TRP A 186 10.57 9.27 -5.08
N VAL A 187 10.12 10.07 -4.14
CA VAL A 187 10.82 10.27 -2.87
C VAL A 187 10.09 9.49 -1.78
N TYR A 188 10.80 8.56 -1.17
CA TYR A 188 10.28 7.79 -0.03
C TYR A 188 10.57 8.55 1.27
N SER A 189 9.58 8.58 2.13
CA SER A 189 9.73 9.15 3.47
C SER A 189 10.25 8.11 4.47
#